data_4173d9db92593fc57fb50f0b50a6820c
#
_entry.id   4173d9db92593fc57fb50f0b50a6820c
#
_cell.length_a   1.000
_cell.length_b   1.000
_cell.length_c   1.000
_cell.angle_alpha   90.00
_cell.angle_beta   90.00
_cell.angle_gamma   90.00
#
_symmetry.space_group_name_H-M   'P 1'
#
loop_
_entity.id
_entity.type
_entity.pdbx_description
1 polymer ?
#
loop_
_entity_poly.entity_id
_entity_poly.type
_entity_poly.pdbx_seq_one_letter_code
_entity_poly.pdbx_strand_id
1 'polypeptide(L)'
;MQTLSDYQKKKDFLVCVDSDGCAMDTMDIKHIRCFGPCMVEQWGLQQWKEPILESWNQVNLYTMTRGINRFKGLAIALQEVHEKYCPVDGVQELTYWAEHSKELSNDALIREIETQPQVQIFQKALAWSKDVNENIKALPEEEIKPFELVREALKFAHERADVAIVSSANLGAVLD
;
A
#
# COMPACT_ATOMS: atom_id res chain seq x y z
N MET A 1 5.39 12.52 -17.36
CA MET A 1 3.94 12.39 -17.00
C MET A 1 3.44 13.77 -16.61
N GLN A 2 2.25 14.17 -17.05
CA GLN A 2 1.64 15.45 -16.68
C GLN A 2 1.05 15.33 -15.28
N THR A 3 1.34 16.26 -14.37
CA THR A 3 0.72 16.29 -13.05
C THR A 3 -0.66 16.93 -13.12
N LEU A 4 -1.51 16.77 -12.08
CA LEU A 4 -2.83 17.41 -12.04
C LEU A 4 -2.74 18.96 -12.10
N SER A 5 -1.64 19.55 -11.63
CA SER A 5 -1.39 20.98 -11.75
C SER A 5 -1.27 21.47 -13.19
N ASP A 6 -0.83 20.59 -14.10
CA ASP A 6 -0.62 20.90 -15.52
C ASP A 6 -1.77 20.38 -16.39
N TYR A 7 -2.78 19.77 -15.75
CA TYR A 7 -3.92 19.20 -16.49
C TYR A 7 -4.74 20.31 -17.16
N GLN A 8 -4.96 20.15 -18.43
CA GLN A 8 -5.89 20.96 -19.21
C GLN A 8 -7.00 20.07 -19.77
N LYS A 9 -8.23 20.41 -19.44
CA LYS A 9 -9.42 19.75 -19.97
C LYS A 9 -9.40 19.77 -21.50
N LYS A 10 -9.51 18.59 -22.11
CA LYS A 10 -9.58 18.42 -23.58
C LYS A 10 -10.93 17.89 -24.03
N LYS A 11 -11.67 17.22 -23.14
CA LYS A 11 -12.95 16.57 -23.43
C LYS A 11 -13.96 16.88 -22.32
N ASP A 12 -15.24 16.66 -22.60
CA ASP A 12 -16.32 17.03 -21.67
C ASP A 12 -16.38 16.16 -20.43
N PHE A 13 -15.85 14.94 -20.51
CA PHE A 13 -15.84 13.97 -19.40
C PHE A 13 -14.41 13.65 -18.98
N LEU A 14 -14.25 13.30 -17.70
CA LEU A 14 -13.03 12.76 -17.11
C LEU A 14 -13.33 11.39 -16.53
N VAL A 15 -12.55 10.39 -16.94
CA VAL A 15 -12.56 9.05 -16.36
C VAL A 15 -11.36 8.92 -15.44
N CYS A 16 -11.61 8.73 -14.14
CA CYS A 16 -10.59 8.45 -13.15
C CYS A 16 -10.50 6.94 -12.94
N VAL A 17 -9.29 6.39 -13.02
CA VAL A 17 -9.03 4.95 -12.95
C VAL A 17 -8.05 4.69 -11.81
N ASP A 18 -8.42 3.84 -10.86
CA ASP A 18 -7.49 3.34 -9.86
C ASP A 18 -6.54 2.31 -10.47
N SER A 19 -5.34 2.19 -9.92
CA SER A 19 -4.29 1.30 -10.42
C SER A 19 -4.39 -0.10 -9.85
N ASP A 20 -3.92 -0.31 -8.62
CA ASP A 20 -3.78 -1.63 -8.00
C ASP A 20 -5.14 -2.27 -7.68
N GLY A 21 -5.40 -3.45 -8.25
CA GLY A 21 -6.65 -4.17 -8.04
C GLY A 21 -7.86 -3.60 -8.82
N CYS A 22 -7.61 -2.62 -9.70
CA CYS A 22 -8.60 -2.04 -10.64
C CYS A 22 -8.09 -2.14 -12.08
N ALA A 23 -7.12 -1.34 -12.48
CA ALA A 23 -6.52 -1.45 -13.81
C ALA A 23 -5.44 -2.56 -13.86
N MET A 24 -4.70 -2.76 -12.77
CA MET A 24 -3.62 -3.73 -12.65
C MET A 24 -4.01 -4.87 -11.71
N ASP A 25 -3.79 -6.10 -12.16
CA ASP A 25 -3.99 -7.34 -11.38
C ASP A 25 -2.79 -7.58 -10.46
N THR A 26 -2.55 -6.67 -9.53
CA THR A 26 -1.33 -6.63 -8.72
C THR A 26 -1.57 -6.63 -7.21
N MET A 27 -2.82 -6.46 -6.76
CA MET A 27 -3.11 -6.40 -5.32
C MET A 27 -2.70 -7.69 -4.61
N ASP A 28 -3.19 -8.82 -5.08
CA ASP A 28 -2.99 -10.11 -4.40
C ASP A 28 -1.50 -10.50 -4.36
N ILE A 29 -0.81 -10.41 -5.49
CA ILE A 29 0.62 -10.75 -5.55
C ILE A 29 1.47 -9.86 -4.64
N LYS A 30 1.22 -8.55 -4.61
CA LYS A 30 1.92 -7.61 -3.75
C LYS A 30 1.70 -7.92 -2.27
N HIS A 31 0.45 -8.15 -1.85
CA HIS A 31 0.14 -8.42 -0.44
C HIS A 31 0.64 -9.79 0.01
N ILE A 32 0.46 -10.83 -0.80
CA ILE A 32 0.82 -12.22 -0.47
C ILE A 32 2.33 -12.42 -0.47
N ARG A 33 3.06 -11.83 -1.43
CA ARG A 33 4.51 -12.06 -1.57
C ARG A 33 5.40 -10.99 -0.96
N CYS A 34 4.91 -9.77 -0.79
CA CYS A 34 5.74 -8.66 -0.32
C CYS A 34 5.28 -8.12 1.03
N PHE A 35 4.09 -7.53 1.13
CA PHE A 35 3.67 -6.82 2.33
C PHE A 35 3.61 -7.68 3.58
N GLY A 36 2.85 -8.77 3.54
CA GLY A 36 2.70 -9.68 4.68
C GLY A 36 4.02 -10.34 5.08
N PRO A 37 4.76 -10.97 4.17
CA PRO A 37 6.06 -11.57 4.49
C PRO A 37 7.07 -10.59 5.07
N CYS A 38 7.21 -9.38 4.52
CA CYS A 38 8.08 -8.36 5.09
C CYS A 38 7.66 -7.96 6.52
N MET A 39 6.36 -7.93 6.83
CA MET A 39 5.89 -7.67 8.20
C MET A 39 6.33 -8.80 9.15
N VAL A 40 6.13 -10.04 8.74
CA VAL A 40 6.57 -11.21 9.53
C VAL A 40 8.08 -11.16 9.82
N GLU A 41 8.88 -10.80 8.84
CA GLU A 41 10.34 -10.69 8.98
C GLU A 41 10.74 -9.52 9.89
N GLN A 42 10.20 -8.33 9.65
CA GLN A 42 10.57 -7.11 10.35
C GLN A 42 10.23 -7.16 11.84
N TRP A 43 9.16 -7.88 12.23
CA TRP A 43 8.77 -8.03 13.62
C TRP A 43 9.15 -9.38 14.26
N GLY A 44 9.84 -10.27 13.51
CA GLY A 44 10.30 -11.55 14.05
C GLY A 44 9.18 -12.54 14.38
N LEU A 45 8.13 -12.58 13.54
CA LEU A 45 6.89 -13.29 13.80
C LEU A 45 6.83 -14.70 13.16
N GLN A 46 7.99 -15.28 12.82
CA GLN A 46 8.06 -16.52 12.04
C GLN A 46 7.32 -17.69 12.68
N GLN A 47 7.28 -17.76 14.01
CA GLN A 47 6.60 -18.87 14.72
C GLN A 47 5.06 -18.83 14.56
N TRP A 48 4.49 -17.68 14.20
CA TRP A 48 3.05 -17.50 13.97
C TRP A 48 2.75 -17.07 12.53
N LYS A 49 3.68 -17.34 11.60
CA LYS A 49 3.63 -16.84 10.23
C LYS A 49 2.30 -17.12 9.54
N GLU A 50 1.86 -18.38 9.57
CA GLU A 50 0.67 -18.79 8.81
C GLU A 50 -0.61 -18.03 9.23
N PRO A 51 -1.03 -18.03 10.52
CA PRO A 51 -2.24 -17.32 10.94
C PRO A 51 -2.11 -15.79 10.79
N ILE A 52 -0.90 -15.22 10.94
CA ILE A 52 -0.69 -13.80 10.74
C ILE A 52 -0.84 -13.42 9.27
N LEU A 53 -0.28 -14.21 8.33
CA LEU A 53 -0.44 -13.94 6.90
C LEU A 53 -1.89 -14.15 6.44
N GLU A 54 -2.62 -15.11 7.01
CA GLU A 54 -4.05 -15.27 6.74
C GLU A 54 -4.83 -14.02 7.18
N SER A 55 -4.61 -13.55 8.41
CA SER A 55 -5.23 -12.32 8.91
C SER A 55 -4.83 -11.09 8.10
N TRP A 56 -3.55 -10.95 7.74
CA TRP A 56 -3.08 -9.89 6.85
C TRP A 56 -3.88 -9.86 5.53
N ASN A 57 -4.06 -11.02 4.91
CA ASN A 57 -4.80 -11.14 3.66
C ASN A 57 -6.29 -10.82 3.84
N GLN A 58 -6.91 -11.23 4.95
CA GLN A 58 -8.29 -10.85 5.26
C GLN A 58 -8.44 -9.33 5.32
N VAL A 59 -7.60 -8.65 6.09
CA VAL A 59 -7.65 -7.18 6.25
C VAL A 59 -7.42 -6.44 4.94
N ASN A 60 -6.46 -6.87 4.13
CA ASN A 60 -5.99 -6.08 2.99
C ASN A 60 -6.60 -6.49 1.64
N LEU A 61 -7.16 -7.71 1.52
CA LEU A 61 -7.64 -8.24 0.25
C LEU A 61 -9.13 -8.62 0.24
N TYR A 62 -9.67 -9.12 1.37
CA TYR A 62 -10.95 -9.84 1.34
C TYR A 62 -12.06 -9.20 2.18
N THR A 63 -11.80 -8.09 2.89
CA THR A 63 -12.78 -7.39 3.70
C THR A 63 -13.02 -5.95 3.22
N MET A 64 -13.86 -5.21 3.95
CA MET A 64 -14.16 -3.80 3.63
C MET A 64 -12.95 -2.87 3.71
N THR A 65 -11.83 -3.36 4.25
CA THR A 65 -10.55 -2.64 4.30
C THR A 65 -9.65 -2.91 3.09
N ARG A 66 -10.13 -3.65 2.08
CA ARG A 66 -9.40 -3.85 0.83
C ARG A 66 -8.92 -2.52 0.25
N GLY A 67 -7.63 -2.43 -0.08
CA GLY A 67 -7.03 -1.21 -0.62
C GLY A 67 -6.80 -0.08 0.38
N ILE A 68 -6.94 -0.35 1.67
CA ILE A 68 -6.57 0.61 2.73
C ILE A 68 -5.09 1.01 2.60
N ASN A 69 -4.76 2.23 3.02
CA ASN A 69 -3.35 2.66 3.03
C ASN A 69 -2.47 1.66 3.79
N ARG A 70 -1.27 1.37 3.26
CA ARG A 70 -0.35 0.35 3.80
C ARG A 70 -0.05 0.50 5.29
N PHE A 71 0.10 1.73 5.79
CA PHE A 71 0.38 1.97 7.21
C PHE A 71 -0.84 1.75 8.10
N LYS A 72 -2.05 2.01 7.59
CA LYS A 72 -3.29 1.62 8.28
C LYS A 72 -3.43 0.10 8.34
N GLY A 73 -3.19 -0.59 7.22
CA GLY A 73 -3.18 -2.04 7.19
C GLY A 73 -2.15 -2.65 8.14
N LEU A 74 -0.94 -2.07 8.18
CA LEU A 74 0.12 -2.46 9.10
C LEU A 74 -0.29 -2.26 10.57
N ALA A 75 -0.87 -1.11 10.92
CA ALA A 75 -1.31 -0.82 12.29
C ALA A 75 -2.37 -1.81 12.76
N ILE A 76 -3.37 -2.12 11.92
CA ILE A 76 -4.42 -3.11 12.23
C ILE A 76 -3.79 -4.50 12.47
N ALA A 77 -2.91 -4.93 11.58
CA ALA A 77 -2.27 -6.25 11.70
C ALA A 77 -1.38 -6.35 12.92
N LEU A 78 -0.59 -5.32 13.24
CA LEU A 78 0.27 -5.31 14.43
C LEU A 78 -0.51 -5.17 15.72
N GLN A 79 -1.66 -4.49 15.72
CA GLN A 79 -2.56 -4.48 16.86
C GLN A 79 -3.10 -5.88 17.15
N GLU A 80 -3.50 -6.62 16.12
CA GLU A 80 -3.94 -8.00 16.26
C GLU A 80 -2.82 -8.92 16.77
N VAL A 81 -1.58 -8.72 16.26
CA VAL A 81 -0.40 -9.45 16.74
C VAL A 81 -0.18 -9.18 18.22
N HIS A 82 -0.26 -7.92 18.64
CA HIS A 82 -0.10 -7.52 20.04
C HIS A 82 -1.10 -8.18 20.97
N GLU A 83 -2.35 -8.28 20.54
CA GLU A 83 -3.45 -8.84 21.33
C GLU A 83 -3.43 -10.37 21.39
N LYS A 84 -3.05 -11.05 20.30
CA LYS A 84 -3.24 -12.50 20.17
C LYS A 84 -1.96 -13.33 20.31
N TYR A 85 -0.80 -12.75 19.98
CA TYR A 85 0.43 -13.54 19.84
C TYR A 85 1.58 -13.07 20.73
N CYS A 86 1.99 -11.83 20.62
CA CYS A 86 3.09 -11.29 21.40
C CYS A 86 3.03 -9.76 21.51
N PRO A 87 3.56 -9.17 22.59
CA PRO A 87 3.64 -7.73 22.74
C PRO A 87 4.39 -7.09 21.56
N VAL A 88 3.83 -6.01 21.00
CA VAL A 88 4.47 -5.16 20.00
C VAL A 88 4.64 -3.76 20.59
N ASP A 89 5.89 -3.42 20.89
CA ASP A 89 6.21 -2.12 21.49
C ASP A 89 5.90 -0.99 20.51
N GLY A 90 5.20 0.04 20.97
CA GLY A 90 4.86 1.23 20.18
C GLY A 90 3.66 1.05 19.24
N VAL A 91 2.93 -0.07 19.32
CA VAL A 91 1.78 -0.30 18.41
C VAL A 91 0.69 0.77 18.56
N GLN A 92 0.48 1.30 19.77
CA GLN A 92 -0.51 2.35 20.01
C GLN A 92 -0.10 3.68 19.34
N GLU A 93 1.19 4.00 19.37
CA GLU A 93 1.75 5.18 18.70
C GLU A 93 1.60 5.08 17.19
N LEU A 94 1.90 3.91 16.61
CA LEU A 94 1.69 3.67 15.18
C LEU A 94 0.22 3.77 14.79
N THR A 95 -0.67 3.18 15.57
CA THR A 95 -2.12 3.23 15.35
C THR A 95 -2.62 4.67 15.41
N TYR A 96 -2.24 5.41 16.45
CA TYR A 96 -2.61 6.82 16.60
C TYR A 96 -2.12 7.67 15.40
N TRP A 97 -0.87 7.49 14.99
CA TRP A 97 -0.32 8.18 13.82
C TRP A 97 -1.08 7.82 12.55
N ALA A 98 -1.36 6.53 12.32
CA ALA A 98 -2.07 6.07 11.13
C ALA A 98 -3.52 6.58 11.05
N GLU A 99 -4.15 6.87 12.17
CA GLU A 99 -5.51 7.41 12.24
C GLU A 99 -5.57 8.93 12.10
N HIS A 100 -4.58 9.67 12.64
CA HIS A 100 -4.66 11.11 12.81
C HIS A 100 -3.72 11.90 11.88
N SER A 101 -2.74 11.25 11.25
CA SER A 101 -1.85 11.92 10.30
C SER A 101 -2.61 12.38 9.05
N LYS A 102 -2.33 13.60 8.61
CA LYS A 102 -2.89 14.16 7.37
C LYS A 102 -2.34 13.48 6.12
N GLU A 103 -1.16 12.90 6.23
CA GLU A 103 -0.46 12.23 5.13
C GLU A 103 0.11 10.91 5.66
N LEU A 104 -0.09 9.82 4.91
CA LEU A 104 0.45 8.50 5.22
C LEU A 104 1.40 8.07 4.10
N SER A 105 2.65 8.53 4.21
CA SER A 105 3.73 8.27 3.27
C SER A 105 5.04 7.99 4.03
N ASN A 106 6.06 7.51 3.32
CA ASN A 106 7.40 7.36 3.91
C ASN A 106 7.96 8.70 4.39
N ASP A 107 7.71 9.79 3.65
CA ASP A 107 8.18 11.11 4.03
C ASP A 107 7.48 11.63 5.29
N ALA A 108 6.17 11.38 5.42
CA ALA A 108 5.43 11.70 6.63
C ALA A 108 5.97 10.92 7.84
N LEU A 109 6.31 9.64 7.65
CA LEU A 109 6.89 8.80 8.70
C LEU A 109 8.30 9.22 9.08
N ILE A 110 9.11 9.70 8.11
CA ILE A 110 10.44 10.28 8.40
C ILE A 110 10.31 11.51 9.30
N ARG A 111 9.37 12.41 8.99
CA ARG A 111 9.10 13.58 9.85
C ARG A 111 8.65 13.19 11.26
N GLU A 112 7.86 12.12 11.37
CA GLU A 112 7.44 11.59 12.69
C GLU A 112 8.62 11.03 13.48
N ILE A 113 9.53 10.29 12.83
CA ILE A 113 10.77 9.79 13.44
C ILE A 113 11.65 10.94 13.96
N GLU A 114 11.77 12.04 13.21
CA GLU A 114 12.53 13.22 13.64
C GLU A 114 11.91 13.86 14.87
N THR A 115 10.59 13.88 14.98
CA THR A 115 9.84 14.44 16.11
C THR A 115 9.87 13.53 17.34
N GLN A 116 9.84 12.20 17.13
CA GLN A 116 9.77 11.17 18.18
C GLN A 116 10.82 10.08 18.00
N PRO A 117 12.13 10.39 18.04
CA PRO A 117 13.19 9.44 17.71
C PRO A 117 13.26 8.23 18.66
N GLN A 118 12.68 8.34 19.86
CA GLN A 118 12.62 7.27 20.85
C GLN A 118 11.54 6.21 20.52
N VAL A 119 10.58 6.50 19.65
CA VAL A 119 9.48 5.59 19.28
C VAL A 119 9.93 4.69 18.12
N GLN A 120 10.54 3.58 18.46
CA GLN A 120 11.22 2.70 17.48
C GLN A 120 10.29 2.07 16.45
N ILE A 121 9.00 1.95 16.71
CA ILE A 121 8.06 1.35 15.76
C ILE A 121 7.97 2.14 14.46
N PHE A 122 8.14 3.46 14.50
CA PHE A 122 8.15 4.28 13.28
C PHE A 122 9.36 3.96 12.40
N GLN A 123 10.53 3.71 13.01
CA GLN A 123 11.73 3.27 12.28
C GLN A 123 11.53 1.89 11.65
N LYS A 124 10.92 0.95 12.40
CA LYS A 124 10.57 -0.38 11.88
C LYS A 124 9.53 -0.31 10.76
N ALA A 125 8.50 0.51 10.89
CA ALA A 125 7.48 0.71 9.86
C ALA A 125 8.06 1.32 8.58
N LEU A 126 9.02 2.25 8.70
CA LEU A 126 9.74 2.82 7.56
C LEU A 126 10.63 1.78 6.88
N ALA A 127 11.38 0.99 7.65
CA ALA A 127 12.20 -0.09 7.12
C ALA A 127 11.32 -1.11 6.38
N TRP A 128 10.25 -1.59 7.02
CA TRP A 128 9.27 -2.46 6.38
C TRP A 128 8.73 -1.90 5.06
N SER A 129 8.35 -0.62 5.04
CA SER A 129 7.80 0.00 3.83
C SER A 129 8.84 0.09 2.69
N LYS A 130 10.11 0.27 3.01
CA LYS A 130 11.21 0.25 2.03
C LYS A 130 11.45 -1.17 1.50
N ASP A 131 11.52 -2.17 2.40
CA ASP A 131 11.71 -3.57 2.03
C ASP A 131 10.56 -4.08 1.15
N VAL A 132 9.32 -3.68 1.46
CA VAL A 132 8.15 -3.96 0.60
C VAL A 132 8.36 -3.39 -0.80
N ASN A 133 8.81 -2.15 -0.93
CA ASN A 133 9.03 -1.54 -2.25
C ASN A 133 10.13 -2.29 -3.04
N GLU A 134 11.22 -2.68 -2.38
CA GLU A 134 12.29 -3.46 -3.04
C GLU A 134 11.79 -4.85 -3.47
N ASN A 135 11.01 -5.53 -2.63
CA ASN A 135 10.43 -6.82 -2.99
C ASN A 135 9.40 -6.71 -4.13
N ILE A 136 8.62 -5.62 -4.17
CA ILE A 136 7.70 -5.37 -5.30
C ILE A 136 8.49 -5.16 -6.59
N LYS A 137 9.59 -4.42 -6.58
CA LYS A 137 10.46 -4.23 -7.75
C LYS A 137 11.11 -5.53 -8.23
N ALA A 138 11.32 -6.47 -7.33
CA ALA A 138 11.89 -7.79 -7.64
C ALA A 138 10.86 -8.81 -8.16
N LEU A 139 9.55 -8.46 -8.18
CA LEU A 139 8.54 -9.34 -8.76
C LEU A 139 8.78 -9.53 -10.26
N PRO A 140 8.52 -10.74 -10.80
CA PRO A 140 8.63 -10.98 -12.23
C PRO A 140 7.70 -10.06 -13.04
N GLU A 141 8.22 -9.44 -14.10
CA GLU A 141 7.45 -8.51 -14.93
C GLU A 141 6.22 -9.18 -15.57
N GLU A 142 6.34 -10.46 -15.90
CA GLU A 142 5.25 -11.26 -16.45
C GLU A 142 4.06 -11.47 -15.48
N GLU A 143 4.28 -11.24 -14.18
CA GLU A 143 3.24 -11.32 -13.15
C GLU A 143 2.61 -9.94 -12.84
N ILE A 144 3.23 -8.85 -13.30
CA ILE A 144 2.77 -7.46 -13.12
C ILE A 144 2.05 -7.03 -14.40
N LYS A 145 0.76 -7.30 -14.49
CA LYS A 145 0.00 -7.04 -15.72
C LYS A 145 -1.38 -6.45 -15.43
N PRO A 146 -1.95 -5.74 -16.41
CA PRO A 146 -3.32 -5.27 -16.29
C PRO A 146 -4.31 -6.45 -16.31
N PHE A 147 -5.48 -6.23 -15.76
CA PHE A 147 -6.60 -7.14 -15.99
C PHE A 147 -6.92 -7.25 -17.48
N GLU A 148 -7.50 -8.38 -17.87
CA GLU A 148 -7.93 -8.60 -19.23
C GLU A 148 -8.88 -7.49 -19.69
N LEU A 149 -8.74 -7.05 -20.94
CA LEU A 149 -9.52 -6.00 -21.60
C LEU A 149 -9.38 -4.58 -21.03
N VAL A 150 -8.61 -4.35 -19.96
CA VAL A 150 -8.41 -2.99 -19.43
C VAL A 150 -7.77 -2.06 -20.47
N ARG A 151 -6.78 -2.55 -21.21
CA ARG A 151 -6.10 -1.75 -22.24
C ARG A 151 -7.08 -1.26 -23.30
N GLU A 152 -7.97 -2.13 -23.76
CA GLU A 152 -9.00 -1.84 -24.75
C GLU A 152 -10.04 -0.86 -24.19
N ALA A 153 -10.49 -1.09 -22.96
CA ALA A 153 -11.43 -0.21 -22.27
C ALA A 153 -10.87 1.21 -22.07
N LEU A 154 -9.60 1.33 -21.67
CA LEU A 154 -8.93 2.63 -21.52
C LEU A 154 -8.74 3.34 -22.85
N LYS A 155 -8.44 2.65 -23.95
CA LYS A 155 -8.38 3.25 -25.30
C LYS A 155 -9.75 3.77 -25.71
N PHE A 156 -10.80 2.97 -25.54
CA PHE A 156 -12.17 3.36 -25.83
C PHE A 156 -12.61 4.58 -25.00
N ALA A 157 -12.30 4.59 -23.71
CA ALA A 157 -12.57 5.72 -22.82
C ALA A 157 -11.82 6.98 -23.28
N HIS A 158 -10.51 6.83 -23.61
CA HIS A 158 -9.66 7.94 -24.04
C HIS A 158 -10.13 8.61 -25.36
N GLU A 159 -10.84 7.92 -26.22
CA GLU A 159 -11.43 8.54 -27.42
C GLU A 159 -12.55 9.53 -27.05
N ARG A 160 -13.26 9.35 -25.93
CA ARG A 160 -14.48 10.07 -25.53
C ARG A 160 -14.33 10.95 -24.31
N ALA A 161 -13.36 10.66 -23.47
CA ALA A 161 -13.11 11.33 -22.20
C ALA A 161 -11.60 11.58 -22.00
N ASP A 162 -11.24 12.54 -21.17
CA ASP A 162 -9.93 12.59 -20.60
C ASP A 162 -9.79 11.42 -19.61
N VAL A 163 -8.62 10.80 -19.54
CA VAL A 163 -8.33 9.66 -18.65
C VAL A 163 -7.21 10.03 -17.70
N ALA A 164 -7.43 9.83 -16.41
CA ALA A 164 -6.43 10.05 -15.37
C ALA A 164 -6.31 8.82 -14.45
N ILE A 165 -5.09 8.52 -14.01
CA ILE A 165 -4.85 7.53 -12.94
C ILE A 165 -5.01 8.23 -11.61
N VAL A 166 -5.81 7.65 -10.72
CA VAL A 166 -6.01 8.09 -9.34
C VAL A 166 -5.68 6.92 -8.44
N SER A 167 -4.55 6.98 -7.77
CA SER A 167 -4.04 5.87 -6.95
C SER A 167 -3.71 6.33 -5.54
N SER A 168 -3.94 5.47 -4.55
CA SER A 168 -3.49 5.64 -3.18
C SER A 168 -2.00 5.28 -2.98
N ALA A 169 -1.35 4.70 -4.00
CA ALA A 169 0.07 4.42 -4.00
C ALA A 169 0.88 5.72 -4.06
N ASN A 170 2.13 5.69 -3.58
CA ASN A 170 3.02 6.83 -3.76
C ASN A 170 3.37 7.05 -5.24
N LEU A 171 3.70 8.29 -5.60
CA LEU A 171 3.95 8.67 -6.98
C LEU A 171 5.04 7.83 -7.66
N GLY A 172 6.13 7.51 -6.95
CA GLY A 172 7.20 6.66 -7.47
C GLY A 172 6.70 5.27 -7.88
N ALA A 173 5.86 4.64 -7.03
CA ALA A 173 5.30 3.32 -7.33
C ALA A 173 4.28 3.29 -8.48
N VAL A 174 3.78 4.46 -8.91
CA VAL A 174 2.86 4.58 -10.06
C VAL A 174 3.65 4.89 -11.35
N LEU A 175 4.86 5.45 -11.23
CA LEU A 175 5.69 5.86 -12.36
C LEU A 175 6.66 4.77 -12.83
N ASP A 176 7.06 3.87 -11.92
CA ASP A 176 7.92 2.72 -12.22
C ASP A 176 7.09 1.61 -12.92
#